data_818c3c36e3159900436ac935b3e30a33
#
_entry.id   818c3c36e3159900436ac935b3e30a33
#
_cell.length_a   1.000
_cell.length_b   1.000
_cell.length_c   1.000
_cell.angle_alpha   90.00
_cell.angle_beta   90.00
_cell.angle_gamma   90.00
#
_symmetry.space_group_name_H-M   'P 1'
#
loop_
_entity.id
_entity.type
_entity.pdbx_description
1 polymer ?
#
loop_
_entity_poly.entity_id
_entity_poly.type
_entity_poly.pdbx_seq_one_letter_code
_entity_poly.pdbx_strand_id
1 'polypeptide(L)'
;MKRSSGVLLPVASLPSKYGIGCFDRCAYDFVDQLVKAGQSYWQILPMGPTGYGDSPYQAFSTFAGNPYFISPDDLVKKGYLTENDCIRAAEGTSGKEVHYDVLFQKRLGLLRKAYANSSIEADVSYQAFVQENSEWLADYALFMAIKDNKSGKSYLEWEDALSLIHISEPTRQEA
;
A
#
# COMPACT_ATOMS: atom_id res chain seq x y z
N MET A 1 -36.54 5.65 -0.32
CA MET A 1 -35.10 5.40 -0.65
C MET A 1 -34.89 5.67 -2.13
N LYS A 2 -33.88 6.44 -2.51
CA LYS A 2 -33.50 6.63 -3.93
C LYS A 2 -32.67 5.41 -4.35
N ARG A 3 -33.07 4.73 -5.44
CA ARG A 3 -32.29 3.63 -6.01
C ARG A 3 -31.00 4.19 -6.61
N SER A 4 -29.88 3.53 -6.37
CA SER A 4 -28.58 3.87 -6.91
C SER A 4 -27.85 2.58 -7.33
N SER A 5 -26.89 2.72 -8.24
CA SER A 5 -26.06 1.63 -8.75
C SER A 5 -24.59 1.96 -8.59
N GLY A 6 -23.75 0.96 -8.62
CA GLY A 6 -22.30 1.10 -8.53
C GLY A 6 -21.58 -0.09 -9.10
N VAL A 7 -20.27 0.02 -9.18
CA VAL A 7 -19.37 -1.03 -9.64
C VAL A 7 -18.46 -1.44 -8.50
N LEU A 8 -18.31 -2.76 -8.28
CA LEU A 8 -17.28 -3.31 -7.42
C LEU A 8 -16.05 -3.60 -8.28
N LEU A 9 -14.95 -2.93 -8.00
CA LEU A 9 -13.66 -3.18 -8.62
C LEU A 9 -12.55 -2.88 -7.62
N PRO A 10 -11.71 -3.87 -7.24
CA PRO A 10 -10.55 -3.61 -6.40
C PRO A 10 -9.58 -2.62 -7.05
N VAL A 11 -8.93 -1.77 -6.25
CA VAL A 11 -7.89 -0.86 -6.77
C VAL A 11 -6.77 -1.64 -7.46
N ALA A 12 -6.39 -2.80 -6.90
CA ALA A 12 -5.38 -3.69 -7.48
C ALA A 12 -5.70 -4.15 -8.91
N SER A 13 -7.00 -4.18 -9.28
CA SER A 13 -7.48 -4.63 -10.59
C SER A 13 -7.54 -3.53 -11.66
N LEU A 14 -7.22 -2.29 -11.29
CA LEU A 14 -7.11 -1.21 -12.27
C LEU A 14 -5.93 -1.47 -13.24
N PRO A 15 -6.06 -1.07 -14.52
CA PRO A 15 -4.95 -1.16 -15.45
C PRO A 15 -3.71 -0.42 -14.93
N SER A 16 -2.55 -1.05 -15.03
CA SER A 16 -1.30 -0.43 -14.60
C SER A 16 -0.12 -0.99 -15.39
N LYS A 17 0.81 -0.12 -15.77
CA LYS A 17 2.11 -0.50 -16.36
C LYS A 17 3.11 -0.99 -15.31
N TYR A 18 2.71 -0.99 -14.04
CA TYR A 18 3.58 -1.32 -12.89
C TYR A 18 3.18 -2.59 -12.16
N GLY A 19 2.40 -3.45 -12.81
CA GLY A 19 2.07 -4.80 -12.35
C GLY A 19 0.93 -4.91 -11.34
N ILE A 20 0.43 -3.78 -10.83
CA ILE A 20 -0.74 -3.71 -9.94
C ILE A 20 -1.38 -2.35 -10.08
N GLY A 21 -2.72 -2.30 -10.03
CA GLY A 21 -3.45 -1.04 -10.00
C GLY A 21 -3.10 -0.21 -8.76
N CYS A 22 -3.04 1.09 -8.91
CA CYS A 22 -2.72 2.03 -7.84
C CYS A 22 -3.51 3.33 -8.03
N PHE A 23 -3.38 4.28 -7.10
CA PHE A 23 -4.03 5.59 -7.18
C PHE A 23 -3.27 6.52 -8.13
N ASP A 24 -3.24 6.14 -9.41
CA ASP A 24 -2.65 6.90 -10.50
C ASP A 24 -3.74 7.48 -11.43
N ARG A 25 -3.33 7.93 -12.62
CA ARG A 25 -4.24 8.47 -13.62
C ARG A 25 -5.36 7.51 -14.00
N CYS A 26 -5.10 6.19 -14.04
CA CYS A 26 -6.11 5.19 -14.39
C CYS A 26 -7.24 5.14 -13.36
N ALA A 27 -6.94 5.36 -12.05
CA ALA A 27 -7.97 5.44 -11.03
C ALA A 27 -8.89 6.65 -11.22
N TYR A 28 -8.34 7.81 -11.53
CA TYR A 28 -9.13 9.00 -11.83
C TYR A 28 -9.97 8.83 -13.10
N ASP A 29 -9.37 8.31 -14.16
CA ASP A 29 -10.08 8.02 -15.42
C ASP A 29 -11.21 7.02 -15.21
N PHE A 30 -11.03 6.02 -14.33
CA PHE A 30 -12.09 5.08 -13.98
C PHE A 30 -13.26 5.79 -13.29
N VAL A 31 -13.00 6.68 -12.32
CA VAL A 31 -14.04 7.49 -11.66
C VAL A 31 -14.80 8.34 -12.71
N ASP A 32 -14.08 8.99 -13.62
CA ASP A 32 -14.69 9.77 -14.70
C ASP A 32 -15.59 8.91 -15.59
N GLN A 33 -15.20 7.67 -15.90
CA GLN A 33 -16.03 6.74 -16.66
C GLN A 33 -17.28 6.29 -15.86
N LEU A 34 -17.16 6.06 -14.57
CA LEU A 34 -18.31 5.75 -13.72
C LEU A 34 -19.34 6.89 -13.72
N VAL A 35 -18.87 8.12 -13.62
CA VAL A 35 -19.75 9.30 -13.70
C VAL A 35 -20.48 9.37 -15.05
N LYS A 36 -19.74 9.18 -16.16
CA LYS A 36 -20.33 9.14 -17.51
C LYS A 36 -21.34 8.00 -17.69
N ALA A 37 -21.10 6.86 -17.02
CA ALA A 37 -22.02 5.71 -17.02
C ALA A 37 -23.20 5.87 -16.01
N GLY A 38 -23.33 7.02 -15.35
CA GLY A 38 -24.39 7.28 -14.39
C GLY A 38 -24.32 6.46 -13.10
N GLN A 39 -23.13 5.92 -12.78
CA GLN A 39 -22.93 5.17 -11.54
C GLN A 39 -22.73 6.13 -10.37
N SER A 40 -23.24 5.74 -9.20
CA SER A 40 -23.17 6.54 -7.98
C SER A 40 -22.09 6.07 -6.99
N TYR A 41 -21.62 4.84 -7.13
CA TYR A 41 -20.69 4.21 -6.20
C TYR A 41 -19.60 3.43 -6.92
N TRP A 42 -18.38 3.56 -6.40
CA TRP A 42 -17.30 2.61 -6.63
C TRP A 42 -17.04 1.87 -5.33
N GLN A 43 -17.32 0.57 -5.31
CA GLN A 43 -17.01 -0.28 -4.17
C GLN A 43 -15.63 -0.90 -4.37
N ILE A 44 -14.75 -0.71 -3.40
CA ILE A 44 -13.40 -1.27 -3.36
C ILE A 44 -13.31 -2.36 -2.28
N LEU A 45 -12.24 -3.14 -2.31
CA LEU A 45 -11.86 -4.04 -1.23
C LEU A 45 -11.04 -3.28 -0.17
N PRO A 46 -10.86 -3.84 1.06
CA PRO A 46 -10.01 -3.24 2.07
C PRO A 46 -8.64 -2.86 1.52
N MET A 47 -8.15 -1.69 1.92
CA MET A 47 -6.91 -1.11 1.40
C MET A 47 -5.72 -1.26 2.36
N GLY A 48 -5.84 -2.15 3.35
CA GLY A 48 -4.74 -2.42 4.28
C GLY A 48 -3.57 -3.18 3.63
N PRO A 49 -2.41 -3.19 4.29
CA PRO A 49 -1.25 -3.93 3.82
C PRO A 49 -1.55 -5.43 3.84
N THR A 50 -1.31 -6.11 2.72
CA THR A 50 -1.55 -7.55 2.61
C THR A 50 -0.40 -8.36 3.21
N GLY A 51 -0.75 -9.50 3.81
CA GLY A 51 0.18 -10.47 4.34
C GLY A 51 0.42 -11.65 3.41
N TYR A 52 0.79 -12.79 3.99
CA TYR A 52 0.93 -14.04 3.27
C TYR A 52 -0.42 -14.45 2.65
N GLY A 53 -0.41 -14.81 1.36
CA GLY A 53 -1.62 -15.15 0.60
C GLY A 53 -2.33 -13.96 -0.04
N ASP A 54 -1.79 -12.75 0.11
CA ASP A 54 -2.20 -11.52 -0.59
C ASP A 54 -3.69 -11.15 -0.46
N SER A 55 -4.35 -11.71 0.55
CA SER A 55 -5.76 -11.44 0.84
C SER A 55 -5.93 -10.02 1.40
N PRO A 56 -6.80 -9.19 0.80
CA PRO A 56 -7.09 -7.86 1.33
C PRO A 56 -7.81 -7.90 2.69
N TYR A 57 -8.33 -9.07 3.08
CA TYR A 57 -9.01 -9.27 4.36
C TYR A 57 -8.08 -9.74 5.50
N GLN A 58 -6.80 -9.97 5.20
CA GLN A 58 -5.77 -10.38 6.16
C GLN A 58 -4.68 -9.30 6.28
N ALA A 59 -5.09 -8.10 6.62
CA ALA A 59 -4.16 -6.99 6.80
C ALA A 59 -3.44 -7.08 8.16
N PHE A 60 -2.19 -6.60 8.20
CA PHE A 60 -1.44 -6.44 9.47
C PHE A 60 -1.90 -5.24 10.28
N SER A 61 -2.63 -4.32 9.67
CA SER A 61 -3.11 -3.11 10.31
C SER A 61 -4.45 -2.71 9.72
N THR A 62 -5.35 -2.20 10.55
CA THR A 62 -6.62 -1.61 10.14
C THR A 62 -6.48 -0.12 9.76
N PHE A 63 -5.38 0.52 10.13
CA PHE A 63 -5.12 1.94 9.89
C PHE A 63 -4.17 2.17 8.71
N ALA A 64 -3.15 1.33 8.56
CA ALA A 64 -2.14 1.51 7.52
C ALA A 64 -2.69 1.20 6.13
N GLY A 65 -2.36 2.03 5.16
CA GLY A 65 -2.64 1.78 3.76
C GLY A 65 -1.65 0.80 3.12
N ASN A 66 -2.09 0.13 2.05
CA ASN A 66 -1.24 -0.78 1.30
C ASN A 66 -0.21 0.01 0.46
N PRO A 67 1.10 -0.19 0.69
CA PRO A 67 2.13 0.52 -0.04
C PRO A 67 2.14 0.23 -1.54
N TYR A 68 1.54 -0.88 -1.99
CA TYR A 68 1.42 -1.19 -3.41
C TYR A 68 0.53 -0.21 -4.17
N PHE A 69 -0.38 0.49 -3.49
CA PHE A 69 -1.28 1.47 -4.11
C PHE A 69 -0.68 2.87 -4.25
N ILE A 70 0.54 3.09 -3.76
CA ILE A 70 1.28 4.34 -4.02
C ILE A 70 1.61 4.43 -5.51
N SER A 71 1.29 5.55 -6.14
CA SER A 71 1.52 5.80 -7.57
C SER A 71 3.01 6.01 -7.87
N PRO A 72 3.67 5.14 -8.67
CA PRO A 72 5.02 5.40 -9.13
C PRO A 72 5.12 6.64 -10.01
N ASP A 73 4.11 6.92 -10.84
CA ASP A 73 4.08 8.10 -11.70
C ASP A 73 4.13 9.40 -10.88
N ASP A 74 3.48 9.44 -9.72
CA ASP A 74 3.51 10.62 -8.86
C ASP A 74 4.87 10.78 -8.17
N LEU A 75 5.54 9.66 -7.84
CA LEU A 75 6.91 9.70 -7.32
C LEU A 75 7.91 10.18 -8.38
N VAL A 76 7.69 9.82 -9.65
CA VAL A 76 8.48 10.35 -10.79
C VAL A 76 8.22 11.84 -10.98
N LYS A 77 6.96 12.29 -10.97
CA LYS A 77 6.62 13.73 -11.06
C LYS A 77 7.24 14.56 -9.96
N LYS A 78 7.35 13.99 -8.74
CA LYS A 78 8.03 14.64 -7.60
C LYS A 78 9.55 14.60 -7.69
N GLY A 79 10.12 13.91 -8.69
CA GLY A 79 11.57 13.77 -8.87
C GLY A 79 12.24 12.78 -7.92
N TYR A 80 11.46 11.96 -7.19
CA TYR A 80 12.01 10.97 -6.25
C TYR A 80 12.44 9.68 -6.94
N LEU A 81 11.90 9.42 -8.14
CA LEU A 81 12.23 8.27 -8.98
C LEU A 81 12.39 8.70 -10.44
N THR A 82 13.07 7.86 -11.22
CA THR A 82 13.07 7.94 -12.68
C THR A 82 12.07 6.94 -13.27
N GLU A 83 11.62 7.17 -14.50
CA GLU A 83 10.80 6.19 -15.22
C GLU A 83 11.49 4.82 -15.34
N ASN A 84 12.81 4.82 -15.58
CA ASN A 84 13.59 3.59 -15.65
C ASN A 84 13.57 2.80 -14.34
N ASP A 85 13.56 3.46 -13.20
CA ASP A 85 13.44 2.78 -11.90
C ASP A 85 12.11 2.04 -11.80
N CYS A 86 11.04 2.70 -12.22
CA CYS A 86 9.69 2.14 -12.18
C CYS A 86 9.52 0.97 -13.16
N ILE A 87 10.08 1.09 -14.39
CA ILE A 87 10.07 0.03 -15.39
C ILE A 87 10.82 -1.21 -14.88
N ARG A 88 12.02 -1.03 -14.33
CA ARG A 88 12.81 -2.14 -13.74
C ARG A 88 12.08 -2.83 -12.58
N ALA A 89 11.40 -2.06 -11.75
CA ALA A 89 10.61 -2.63 -10.65
C ALA A 89 9.38 -3.42 -11.14
N ALA A 90 8.89 -3.12 -12.35
CA ALA A 90 7.77 -3.83 -12.97
C ALA A 90 8.19 -5.02 -13.86
N GLU A 91 9.51 -5.23 -14.07
CA GLU A 91 9.99 -6.38 -14.82
C GLU A 91 9.55 -7.71 -14.19
N GLY A 92 8.97 -8.59 -14.99
CA GLY A 92 8.43 -9.87 -14.57
C GLY A 92 6.96 -9.81 -14.16
N THR A 93 6.31 -8.63 -14.22
CA THR A 93 4.86 -8.51 -14.08
C THR A 93 4.17 -8.62 -15.44
N SER A 94 2.90 -9.00 -15.43
CA SER A 94 2.05 -9.04 -16.62
C SER A 94 0.91 -8.00 -16.48
N GLY A 95 0.35 -7.58 -17.62
CA GLY A 95 -0.82 -6.71 -17.62
C GLY A 95 -2.15 -7.43 -17.39
N LYS A 96 -2.13 -8.75 -17.19
CA LYS A 96 -3.33 -9.59 -17.07
C LYS A 96 -3.61 -10.04 -15.64
N GLU A 97 -2.58 -10.21 -14.84
CA GLU A 97 -2.68 -10.68 -13.46
C GLU A 97 -1.62 -10.01 -12.59
N VAL A 98 -1.88 -9.96 -11.29
CA VAL A 98 -0.96 -9.37 -10.32
C VAL A 98 0.01 -10.45 -9.82
N HIS A 99 1.31 -10.24 -10.02
CA HIS A 99 2.38 -11.11 -9.52
C HIS A 99 2.88 -10.57 -8.19
N TYR A 100 2.25 -10.95 -7.09
CA TYR A 100 2.59 -10.43 -5.75
C TYR A 100 3.99 -10.80 -5.28
N ASP A 101 4.52 -11.94 -5.68
CA ASP A 101 5.89 -12.36 -5.42
C ASP A 101 6.92 -11.39 -6.00
N VAL A 102 6.70 -10.93 -7.24
CA VAL A 102 7.53 -9.92 -7.91
C VAL A 102 7.38 -8.55 -7.22
N LEU A 103 6.15 -8.17 -6.89
CA LEU A 103 5.86 -6.90 -6.19
C LEU A 103 6.51 -6.87 -4.82
N PHE A 104 6.42 -7.92 -4.04
CA PHE A 104 7.04 -8.03 -2.73
C PHE A 104 8.56 -7.83 -2.81
N GLN A 105 9.22 -8.44 -3.79
CA GLN A 105 10.66 -8.33 -3.96
C GLN A 105 11.10 -6.96 -4.45
N LYS A 106 10.36 -6.34 -5.38
CA LYS A 106 10.82 -5.16 -6.12
C LYS A 106 10.18 -3.85 -5.67
N ARG A 107 8.88 -3.87 -5.32
CA ARG A 107 8.12 -2.65 -5.04
C ARG A 107 8.58 -1.94 -3.77
N LEU A 108 8.85 -2.69 -2.71
CA LEU A 108 9.34 -2.10 -1.46
C LEU A 108 10.73 -1.47 -1.64
N GLY A 109 11.60 -2.10 -2.43
CA GLY A 109 12.90 -1.53 -2.80
C GLY A 109 12.77 -0.21 -3.57
N LEU A 110 11.81 -0.13 -4.51
CA LEU A 110 11.49 1.09 -5.24
C LEU A 110 11.03 2.20 -4.31
N LEU A 111 10.13 1.90 -3.37
CA LEU A 111 9.63 2.88 -2.41
C LEU A 111 10.71 3.36 -1.45
N ARG A 112 11.60 2.48 -0.98
CA ARG A 112 12.78 2.87 -0.18
C ARG A 112 13.71 3.80 -0.96
N LYS A 113 13.92 3.56 -2.27
CA LYS A 113 14.69 4.47 -3.11
C LYS A 113 14.00 5.84 -3.22
N ALA A 114 12.70 5.87 -3.41
CA ALA A 114 11.94 7.12 -3.44
C ALA A 114 12.06 7.91 -2.13
N TYR A 115 11.98 7.21 -1.00
CA TYR A 115 12.16 7.81 0.32
C TYR A 115 13.57 8.40 0.47
N ALA A 116 14.61 7.65 0.12
CA ALA A 116 16.00 8.11 0.22
C ALA A 116 16.29 9.35 -0.66
N ASN A 117 15.58 9.50 -1.79
CA ASN A 117 15.70 10.65 -2.68
C ASN A 117 14.78 11.82 -2.28
N SER A 118 13.91 11.62 -1.30
CA SER A 118 12.98 12.63 -0.83
C SER A 118 13.54 13.40 0.37
N SER A 119 13.01 14.60 0.60
CA SER A 119 13.16 15.33 1.85
C SER A 119 11.85 15.32 2.66
N ILE A 120 11.13 14.20 2.60
CA ILE A 120 9.78 14.09 3.17
C ILE A 120 9.74 14.39 4.68
N GLU A 121 10.80 14.11 5.41
CA GLU A 121 10.89 14.38 6.84
C GLU A 121 10.80 15.88 7.18
N ALA A 122 11.19 16.74 6.23
CA ALA A 122 11.06 18.20 6.35
C ALA A 122 9.70 18.73 5.86
N ASP A 123 8.86 17.88 5.29
CA ASP A 123 7.53 18.26 4.79
C ASP A 123 6.56 18.45 5.96
N VAL A 124 5.95 19.64 6.04
CA VAL A 124 5.01 20.00 7.11
C VAL A 124 3.79 19.08 7.14
N SER A 125 3.30 18.67 5.97
CA SER A 125 2.14 17.76 5.89
C SER A 125 2.47 16.37 6.38
N TYR A 126 3.70 15.89 6.13
CA TYR A 126 4.18 14.62 6.69
C TYR A 126 4.33 14.69 8.21
N GLN A 127 4.90 15.78 8.74
CA GLN A 127 5.02 15.97 10.19
C GLN A 127 3.66 16.03 10.87
N ALA A 128 2.70 16.75 10.28
CA ALA A 128 1.32 16.79 10.78
C ALA A 128 0.68 15.39 10.77
N PHE A 129 0.85 14.64 9.67
CA PHE A 129 0.35 13.25 9.58
C PHE A 129 0.95 12.35 10.67
N VAL A 130 2.25 12.44 10.93
CA VAL A 130 2.91 11.65 11.99
C VAL A 130 2.36 12.01 13.36
N GLN A 131 2.13 13.30 13.62
CA GLN A 131 1.57 13.76 14.88
C GLN A 131 0.12 13.31 15.07
N GLU A 132 -0.72 13.45 14.05
CA GLU A 132 -2.14 13.05 14.08
C GLU A 132 -2.33 11.53 14.23
N ASN A 133 -1.36 10.74 13.80
CA ASN A 133 -1.40 9.28 13.84
C ASN A 133 -0.46 8.68 14.90
N SER A 134 -0.01 9.47 15.86
CA SER A 134 0.98 9.06 16.87
C SER A 134 0.55 7.87 17.73
N GLU A 135 -0.77 7.64 17.87
CA GLU A 135 -1.31 6.54 18.70
C GLU A 135 -1.01 5.14 18.13
N TRP A 136 -0.78 5.02 16.82
CA TRP A 136 -0.59 3.72 16.19
C TRP A 136 0.63 3.65 15.26
N LEU A 137 1.03 4.77 14.64
CA LEU A 137 2.00 4.78 13.54
C LEU A 137 3.39 4.35 13.98
N ALA A 138 3.85 4.80 15.15
CA ALA A 138 5.19 4.48 15.65
C ALA A 138 5.33 2.98 15.95
N ASP A 139 4.34 2.40 16.61
CA ASP A 139 4.33 0.98 16.94
C ASP A 139 4.22 0.10 15.69
N TYR A 140 3.35 0.49 14.75
CA TYR A 140 3.24 -0.19 13.46
C TYR A 140 4.56 -0.13 12.66
N ALA A 141 5.20 1.03 12.60
CA ALA A 141 6.47 1.19 11.91
C ALA A 141 7.58 0.33 12.54
N LEU A 142 7.66 0.29 13.87
CA LEU A 142 8.59 -0.55 14.59
C LEU A 142 8.33 -2.05 14.35
N PHE A 143 7.07 -2.47 14.44
CA PHE A 143 6.66 -3.85 14.13
C PHE A 143 7.08 -4.26 12.72
N MET A 144 6.81 -3.42 11.72
CA MET A 144 7.18 -3.70 10.33
C MET A 144 8.70 -3.72 10.13
N ALA A 145 9.45 -2.84 10.80
CA ALA A 145 10.91 -2.84 10.73
C ALA A 145 11.52 -4.12 11.30
N ILE A 146 11.00 -4.63 12.42
CA ILE A 146 11.44 -5.90 13.02
C ILE A 146 11.04 -7.06 12.09
N LYS A 147 9.81 -7.06 11.58
CA LYS A 147 9.33 -8.09 10.66
C LYS A 147 10.21 -8.17 9.39
N ASP A 148 10.59 -7.04 8.83
CA ASP A 148 11.53 -6.97 7.70
C ASP A 148 12.90 -7.55 8.06
N ASN A 149 13.46 -7.19 9.21
CA ASN A 149 14.73 -7.71 9.71
C ASN A 149 14.69 -9.23 9.93
N LYS A 150 13.55 -9.77 10.34
CA LYS A 150 13.31 -11.22 10.52
C LYS A 150 12.80 -11.90 9.26
N SER A 151 13.04 -11.34 8.08
CA SER A 151 12.68 -11.92 6.77
C SER A 151 11.18 -12.24 6.62
N GLY A 152 10.33 -11.40 7.19
CA GLY A 152 8.88 -11.54 7.10
C GLY A 152 8.24 -12.59 8.01
N LYS A 153 9.02 -13.26 8.88
CA LYS A 153 8.52 -14.28 9.81
C LYS A 153 7.39 -13.75 10.69
N SER A 154 6.53 -14.66 11.14
CA SER A 154 5.52 -14.36 12.14
C SER A 154 6.18 -13.93 13.46
N TYR A 155 5.57 -12.99 14.18
CA TYR A 155 6.04 -12.59 15.52
C TYR A 155 6.07 -13.76 16.53
N LEU A 156 5.28 -14.81 16.30
CA LEU A 156 5.31 -16.05 17.09
C LEU A 156 6.61 -16.85 16.92
N GLU A 157 7.38 -16.55 15.89
CA GLU A 157 8.68 -17.19 15.60
C GLU A 157 9.86 -16.29 15.98
N TRP A 158 9.60 -15.13 16.59
CA TRP A 158 10.65 -14.23 17.04
C TRP A 158 11.22 -14.67 18.39
N GLU A 159 12.43 -14.22 18.70
CA GLU A 159 13.05 -14.44 20.01
C GLU A 159 12.19 -13.82 21.12
N ASP A 160 12.15 -14.44 22.29
CA ASP A 160 11.28 -14.06 23.41
C ASP A 160 11.34 -12.56 23.74
N ALA A 161 12.52 -11.95 23.69
CA ALA A 161 12.68 -10.52 23.97
C ALA A 161 11.95 -9.62 22.95
N LEU A 162 11.73 -10.10 21.74
CA LEU A 162 11.03 -9.38 20.67
C LEU A 162 9.56 -9.82 20.55
N SER A 163 9.21 -10.99 21.05
CA SER A 163 7.86 -11.51 20.98
C SER A 163 6.86 -10.67 21.79
N LEU A 164 7.35 -9.94 22.81
CA LEU A 164 6.55 -9.04 23.62
C LEU A 164 6.04 -7.80 22.86
N ILE A 165 6.57 -7.52 21.68
CA ILE A 165 6.10 -6.39 20.86
C ILE A 165 4.65 -6.56 20.39
N HIS A 166 4.13 -7.78 20.39
CA HIS A 166 2.71 -8.04 20.09
C HIS A 166 1.76 -7.35 21.09
N ILE A 167 2.25 -7.02 22.29
CA ILE A 167 1.47 -6.26 23.27
C ILE A 167 1.25 -4.83 22.80
N SER A 168 2.15 -4.32 21.97
CA SER A 168 2.09 -2.98 21.38
C SER A 168 1.46 -2.99 19.98
N GLU A 169 0.86 -4.11 19.52
CA GLU A 169 0.16 -4.15 18.24
C GLU A 169 -1.23 -3.49 18.39
N PRO A 170 -1.32 -2.14 18.25
CA PRO A 170 -2.55 -1.42 18.59
C PRO A 170 -3.62 -1.58 17.51
N THR A 171 -3.28 -2.27 16.43
CA THR A 171 -4.09 -2.31 15.21
C THR A 171 -4.87 -3.60 15.03
N ARG A 172 -4.66 -4.59 15.89
CA ARG A 172 -5.43 -5.83 15.91
C ARG A 172 -6.55 -5.70 16.93
N GLN A 173 -7.62 -5.01 16.56
CA GLN A 173 -8.87 -5.19 17.28
C GLN A 173 -9.37 -6.60 16.99
N GLU A 174 -9.52 -7.38 18.04
CA GLU A 174 -10.26 -8.62 17.98
C GLU A 174 -11.67 -8.31 17.49
N ALA A 175 -12.02 -8.89 16.35
CA ALA A 175 -13.38 -8.87 15.84
C ALA A 175 -14.21 -9.92 16.56
#